data_24e69407bab0e4eac57392b84f2e8b07
#
_entry.id   24e69407bab0e4eac57392b84f2e8b07
#
_cell.length_a   1.000
_cell.length_b   1.000
_cell.length_c   1.000
_cell.angle_alpha   90.00
_cell.angle_beta   90.00
_cell.angle_gamma   90.00
#
_symmetry.space_group_name_H-M   'P 1'
#
loop_
_entity.id
_entity.type
_entity.pdbx_description
1 polymer ?
#
loop_
_entity_poly.entity_id
_entity_poly.type
_entity_poly.pdbx_seq_one_letter_code
_entity_poly.pdbx_strand_id
1 'polypeptide(L)'
;MAATRPRVVVLGAGFGGLAAARALHDVDVDVVLVDQHNYHLFQPLLYQVATALLDPSEIAYPVRAAVRRYRNVDFRLARVTRVDLEARRLATTSGELTYDHLVVAAGAVNNFFGLESVEEHTQGLKSLGEALAVRNHLLSCFERASSTEDPVARRRLQTVVLVGGGATGVELAGAVSELVHLVLRKDFRHLDLREVEILVVEAGDTLLGAFAPSLQRSAIRRLEHKGVRLLFGAQVAGVDEHGVSLRDGSRLEAATVVWTAGVRGSPVGGWLGAPVDRQGRVEVGPTLQLPGHPEVFVIGDVASVAGRDGRPLPQLAPVAMQQAK
;
A
#
# COMPACT_ATOMS: atom_id res chain seq x y z
N MET A 1 -1.48 41.50 -23.11
CA MET A 1 -0.79 40.39 -22.43
C MET A 1 -1.80 39.26 -22.32
N ALA A 2 -1.53 38.09 -22.89
CA ALA A 2 -2.40 36.93 -22.66
C ALA A 2 -2.41 36.64 -21.15
N ALA A 3 -3.59 36.51 -20.55
CA ALA A 3 -3.71 36.12 -19.16
C ALA A 3 -3.00 34.77 -19.00
N THR A 4 -2.04 34.67 -18.07
CA THR A 4 -1.41 33.39 -17.74
C THR A 4 -2.46 32.50 -17.13
N ARG A 5 -2.61 31.27 -17.67
CA ARG A 5 -3.53 30.28 -17.09
C ARG A 5 -3.14 29.95 -15.65
N PRO A 6 -4.12 29.77 -14.76
CA PRO A 6 -3.83 29.32 -13.41
C PRO A 6 -3.10 27.98 -13.45
N ARG A 7 -2.08 27.81 -12.60
CA ARG A 7 -1.34 26.57 -12.48
C ARG A 7 -1.89 25.71 -11.35
N VAL A 8 -2.31 24.50 -11.70
CA VAL A 8 -2.71 23.47 -10.73
C VAL A 8 -1.60 22.44 -10.61
N VAL A 9 -1.03 22.29 -9.43
CA VAL A 9 -0.09 21.19 -9.16
C VAL A 9 -0.84 20.04 -8.50
N VAL A 10 -0.73 18.84 -9.07
CA VAL A 10 -1.29 17.60 -8.51
C VAL A 10 -0.14 16.75 -8.00
N LEU A 11 -0.05 16.54 -6.70
CA LEU A 11 0.99 15.74 -6.07
C LEU A 11 0.52 14.29 -5.88
N GLY A 12 1.13 13.38 -6.63
CA GLY A 12 0.87 11.95 -6.63
C GLY A 12 0.10 11.50 -7.88
N ALA A 13 0.62 10.49 -8.59
CA ALA A 13 0.01 9.88 -9.77
C ALA A 13 -0.70 8.55 -9.46
N GLY A 14 -1.20 8.40 -8.23
CA GLY A 14 -2.08 7.31 -7.82
C GLY A 14 -3.49 7.45 -8.38
N PHE A 15 -4.44 6.69 -7.84
CA PHE A 15 -5.84 6.71 -8.28
C PHE A 15 -6.48 8.11 -8.20
N GLY A 16 -6.27 8.83 -7.08
CA GLY A 16 -6.81 10.17 -6.90
C GLY A 16 -6.17 11.19 -7.84
N GLY A 17 -4.84 11.22 -7.92
CA GLY A 17 -4.13 12.22 -8.72
C GLY A 17 -4.35 12.07 -10.23
N LEU A 18 -4.36 10.84 -10.77
CA LEU A 18 -4.72 10.61 -12.16
C LEU A 18 -6.18 10.97 -12.46
N ALA A 19 -7.10 10.69 -11.53
CA ALA A 19 -8.50 11.07 -11.67
C ALA A 19 -8.66 12.60 -11.65
N ALA A 20 -7.92 13.32 -10.79
CA ALA A 20 -7.90 14.79 -10.75
C ALA A 20 -7.31 15.38 -12.04
N ALA A 21 -6.18 14.87 -12.54
CA ALA A 21 -5.61 15.30 -13.81
C ALA A 21 -6.58 15.08 -14.97
N ARG A 22 -7.33 13.96 -14.94
CA ARG A 22 -8.38 13.69 -15.93
C ARG A 22 -9.56 14.64 -15.79
N ALA A 23 -10.00 15.00 -14.59
CA ALA A 23 -11.11 15.94 -14.39
C ALA A 23 -10.76 17.35 -14.87
N LEU A 24 -9.48 17.72 -14.84
CA LEU A 24 -8.99 19.06 -15.20
C LEU A 24 -8.54 19.17 -16.67
N HIS A 25 -8.57 18.09 -17.47
CA HIS A 25 -7.92 18.08 -18.80
C HIS A 25 -8.56 19.02 -19.84
N ASP A 26 -9.85 19.36 -19.69
CA ASP A 26 -10.57 20.29 -20.58
C ASP A 26 -10.85 21.66 -19.91
N VAL A 27 -10.26 21.90 -18.73
CA VAL A 27 -10.39 23.17 -18.00
C VAL A 27 -9.27 24.13 -18.45
N ASP A 28 -9.53 25.43 -18.47
CA ASP A 28 -8.55 26.46 -18.87
C ASP A 28 -7.52 26.74 -17.76
N VAL A 29 -6.75 25.71 -17.42
CA VAL A 29 -5.66 25.70 -16.44
C VAL A 29 -4.46 24.93 -16.98
N ASP A 30 -3.26 25.20 -16.44
CA ASP A 30 -2.06 24.40 -16.66
C ASP A 30 -1.88 23.42 -15.51
N VAL A 31 -1.95 22.12 -15.78
CA VAL A 31 -1.83 21.06 -14.77
C VAL A 31 -0.43 20.47 -14.80
N VAL A 32 0.24 20.45 -13.63
CA VAL A 32 1.51 19.73 -13.43
C VAL A 32 1.28 18.57 -12.47
N LEU A 33 1.25 17.36 -13.01
CA LEU A 33 1.18 16.12 -12.23
C LEU A 33 2.60 15.74 -11.80
N VAL A 34 2.85 15.62 -10.49
CA VAL A 34 4.17 15.32 -9.92
C VAL A 34 4.13 14.00 -9.17
N ASP A 35 5.03 13.08 -9.48
CA ASP A 35 5.23 11.86 -8.72
C ASP A 35 6.71 11.45 -8.70
N GLN A 36 7.11 10.75 -7.65
CA GLN A 36 8.46 10.16 -7.54
C GLN A 36 8.65 8.93 -8.41
N HIS A 37 7.57 8.32 -8.91
CA HIS A 37 7.56 7.20 -9.83
C HIS A 37 7.00 7.62 -11.19
N ASN A 38 7.56 7.07 -12.26
CA ASN A 38 7.10 7.34 -13.62
C ASN A 38 5.96 6.42 -14.08
N TYR A 39 5.37 5.66 -13.15
CA TYR A 39 4.27 4.73 -13.40
C TYR A 39 3.13 4.91 -12.40
N HIS A 40 1.92 4.68 -12.86
CA HIS A 40 0.74 4.45 -12.05
C HIS A 40 0.70 2.98 -11.64
N LEU A 41 0.57 2.72 -10.35
CA LEU A 41 0.53 1.38 -9.81
C LEU A 41 -0.93 0.96 -9.53
N PHE A 42 -1.36 -0.13 -10.14
CA PHE A 42 -2.63 -0.77 -9.79
C PHE A 42 -2.47 -1.64 -8.55
N GLN A 43 -2.40 -0.99 -7.39
CA GLN A 43 -2.12 -1.60 -6.08
C GLN A 43 -2.98 -2.84 -5.73
N PRO A 44 -4.26 -2.96 -6.11
CA PRO A 44 -5.05 -4.14 -5.79
C PRO A 44 -4.48 -5.47 -6.29
N LEU A 45 -3.56 -5.46 -7.24
CA LEU A 45 -2.92 -6.67 -7.77
C LEU A 45 -1.46 -6.85 -7.30
N LEU A 46 -0.97 -6.07 -6.34
CA LEU A 46 0.38 -6.20 -5.80
C LEU A 46 0.67 -7.59 -5.24
N TYR A 47 -0.30 -8.23 -4.60
CA TYR A 47 -0.15 -9.56 -4.06
C TYR A 47 0.17 -10.62 -5.14
N GLN A 48 -0.31 -10.43 -6.37
CA GLN A 48 0.01 -11.33 -7.50
C GLN A 48 1.44 -11.15 -7.99
N VAL A 49 1.97 -9.93 -7.97
CA VAL A 49 3.40 -9.69 -8.26
C VAL A 49 4.27 -10.28 -7.16
N ALA A 50 3.88 -10.10 -5.88
CA ALA A 50 4.58 -10.65 -4.72
C ALA A 50 4.64 -12.19 -4.71
N THR A 51 3.77 -12.87 -5.45
CA THR A 51 3.71 -14.33 -5.57
C THR A 51 4.06 -14.85 -6.96
N ALA A 52 4.71 -14.01 -7.79
CA ALA A 52 5.11 -14.35 -9.17
C ALA A 52 3.97 -14.82 -10.08
N LEU A 53 2.71 -14.56 -9.72
CA LEU A 53 1.54 -14.90 -10.54
C LEU A 53 1.28 -13.87 -11.65
N LEU A 54 1.84 -12.66 -11.51
CA LEU A 54 1.68 -11.57 -12.46
C LEU A 54 3.00 -10.85 -12.66
N ASP A 55 3.28 -10.44 -13.91
CA ASP A 55 4.45 -9.61 -14.20
C ASP A 55 4.25 -8.17 -13.68
N PRO A 56 5.29 -7.52 -13.13
CA PRO A 56 5.22 -6.14 -12.67
C PRO A 56 4.68 -5.15 -13.71
N SER A 57 4.98 -5.36 -14.99
CA SER A 57 4.54 -4.49 -16.09
C SER A 57 3.02 -4.49 -16.31
N GLU A 58 2.33 -5.54 -15.87
CA GLU A 58 0.87 -5.65 -16.00
C GLU A 58 0.12 -4.70 -15.05
N ILE A 59 0.77 -4.27 -13.96
CA ILE A 59 0.15 -3.39 -12.95
C ILE A 59 0.83 -2.03 -12.82
N ALA A 60 1.96 -1.81 -13.50
CA ALA A 60 2.72 -0.55 -13.47
C ALA A 60 2.64 0.15 -14.83
N TYR A 61 1.64 1.02 -15.00
CA TYR A 61 1.38 1.69 -16.26
C TYR A 61 2.10 3.05 -16.34
N PRO A 62 2.86 3.38 -17.42
CA PRO A 62 3.59 4.64 -17.50
C PRO A 62 2.67 5.88 -17.40
N VAL A 63 2.95 6.79 -16.45
CA VAL A 63 2.13 7.99 -16.22
C VAL A 63 2.05 8.85 -17.47
N ARG A 64 3.18 9.06 -18.18
CA ARG A 64 3.17 9.87 -19.44
C ARG A 64 2.25 9.28 -20.50
N ALA A 65 2.12 7.96 -20.58
CA ALA A 65 1.17 7.32 -21.48
C ALA A 65 -0.27 7.53 -21.03
N ALA A 66 -0.53 7.54 -19.73
CA ALA A 66 -1.86 7.78 -19.16
C ALA A 66 -2.38 9.20 -19.47
N VAL A 67 -1.50 10.22 -19.41
CA VAL A 67 -1.89 11.63 -19.58
C VAL A 67 -1.62 12.19 -20.99
N ARG A 68 -1.00 11.44 -21.91
CA ARG A 68 -0.54 11.95 -23.23
C ARG A 68 -1.61 12.62 -24.08
N ARG A 69 -2.90 12.32 -23.84
CA ARG A 69 -4.04 12.90 -24.59
C ARG A 69 -4.53 14.22 -23.98
N TYR A 70 -4.07 14.59 -22.79
CA TYR A 70 -4.48 15.77 -22.04
C TYR A 70 -3.51 16.91 -22.36
N ARG A 71 -3.92 17.84 -23.23
CA ARG A 71 -3.04 18.90 -23.80
C ARG A 71 -2.51 19.89 -22.74
N ASN A 72 -3.27 20.10 -21.68
CA ASN A 72 -2.94 21.02 -20.59
C ASN A 72 -2.33 20.32 -19.36
N VAL A 73 -2.04 19.00 -19.46
CA VAL A 73 -1.45 18.21 -18.36
C VAL A 73 -0.02 17.81 -18.71
N ASP A 74 0.94 18.27 -17.94
CA ASP A 74 2.33 17.81 -17.98
C ASP A 74 2.65 16.92 -16.79
N PHE A 75 3.53 15.95 -16.98
CA PHE A 75 4.03 15.06 -15.91
C PHE A 75 5.47 15.39 -15.59
N ARG A 76 5.76 15.59 -14.28
CA ARG A 76 7.09 15.78 -13.75
C ARG A 76 7.47 14.64 -12.82
N LEU A 77 8.52 13.89 -13.20
CA LEU A 77 9.13 12.88 -12.34
C LEU A 77 10.00 13.59 -11.29
N ALA A 78 9.51 13.69 -10.08
CA ALA A 78 10.23 14.30 -8.96
C ALA A 78 9.61 13.87 -7.64
N ARG A 79 10.44 13.76 -6.60
CA ARG A 79 9.97 13.62 -5.23
C ARG A 79 9.83 15.01 -4.61
N VAL A 80 8.65 15.34 -4.09
CA VAL A 80 8.44 16.54 -3.27
C VAL A 80 9.13 16.33 -1.93
N THR A 81 9.88 17.32 -1.47
CA THR A 81 10.65 17.29 -0.22
C THR A 81 10.12 18.27 0.80
N ARG A 82 9.40 19.29 0.37
CA ARG A 82 8.79 20.29 1.23
C ARG A 82 7.61 20.96 0.54
N VAL A 83 6.59 21.35 1.30
CA VAL A 83 5.48 22.21 0.90
C VAL A 83 5.59 23.51 1.68
N ASP A 84 5.55 24.65 0.98
CA ASP A 84 5.47 26.00 1.55
C ASP A 84 4.13 26.59 1.13
N LEU A 85 3.16 26.60 2.05
CA LEU A 85 1.79 27.03 1.78
C LEU A 85 1.71 28.54 1.59
N GLU A 86 2.46 29.33 2.39
CA GLU A 86 2.45 30.79 2.33
C GLU A 86 3.05 31.29 1.02
N ALA A 87 4.19 30.70 0.61
CA ALA A 87 4.84 31.05 -0.65
C ALA A 87 4.19 30.34 -1.87
N ARG A 88 3.19 29.46 -1.67
CA ARG A 88 2.56 28.61 -2.69
C ARG A 88 3.58 27.87 -3.55
N ARG A 89 4.51 27.16 -2.88
CA ARG A 89 5.68 26.56 -3.49
C ARG A 89 5.93 25.14 -3.00
N LEU A 90 6.35 24.27 -3.92
CA LEU A 90 6.84 22.92 -3.61
C LEU A 90 8.33 22.87 -3.92
N ALA A 91 9.13 22.43 -2.94
CA ALA A 91 10.50 22.01 -3.22
C ALA A 91 10.50 20.55 -3.67
N THR A 92 11.22 20.25 -4.74
CA THR A 92 11.33 18.91 -5.30
C THR A 92 12.77 18.54 -5.61
N THR A 93 13.03 17.25 -5.84
CA THR A 93 14.35 16.76 -6.28
C THR A 93 14.78 17.29 -7.64
N SER A 94 13.88 17.91 -8.42
CA SER A 94 14.18 18.50 -9.73
C SER A 94 13.92 20.02 -9.80
N GLY A 95 14.03 20.70 -8.65
CA GLY A 95 13.83 22.14 -8.51
C GLY A 95 12.47 22.51 -7.91
N GLU A 96 12.17 23.81 -7.88
CA GLU A 96 10.94 24.33 -7.28
C GLU A 96 9.78 24.36 -8.28
N LEU A 97 8.56 24.25 -7.75
CA LEU A 97 7.29 24.41 -8.45
C LEU A 97 6.41 25.38 -7.69
N THR A 98 5.94 26.43 -8.37
CA THR A 98 4.90 27.32 -7.86
C THR A 98 3.53 26.86 -8.32
N TYR A 99 2.48 27.18 -7.57
CA TYR A 99 1.09 26.84 -7.91
C TYR A 99 0.13 27.97 -7.55
N ASP A 100 -0.98 28.04 -8.26
CA ASP A 100 -2.17 28.79 -7.88
C ASP A 100 -3.12 27.90 -7.07
N HIS A 101 -3.21 26.61 -7.46
CA HIS A 101 -3.92 25.57 -6.71
C HIS A 101 -3.05 24.32 -6.52
N LEU A 102 -3.19 23.66 -5.38
CA LEU A 102 -2.50 22.42 -5.06
C LEU A 102 -3.50 21.29 -4.74
N VAL A 103 -3.37 20.17 -5.39
CA VAL A 103 -4.10 18.93 -5.05
C VAL A 103 -3.11 17.92 -4.48
N VAL A 104 -3.22 17.60 -3.20
CA VAL A 104 -2.38 16.61 -2.51
C VAL A 104 -3.07 15.25 -2.56
N ALA A 105 -2.56 14.36 -3.42
CA ALA A 105 -3.05 13.00 -3.64
C ALA A 105 -1.95 11.95 -3.31
N ALA A 106 -1.17 12.20 -2.25
CA ALA A 106 0.05 11.46 -1.92
C ALA A 106 -0.18 10.05 -1.34
N GLY A 107 -1.44 9.61 -1.20
CA GLY A 107 -1.79 8.26 -0.78
C GLY A 107 -1.43 7.92 0.66
N ALA A 108 -1.10 6.65 0.91
CA ALA A 108 -0.77 6.11 2.21
C ALA A 108 0.49 5.24 2.16
N VAL A 109 1.12 5.04 3.32
CA VAL A 109 2.28 4.17 3.55
C VAL A 109 1.94 3.09 4.57
N ASN A 110 2.80 2.08 4.72
CA ASN A 110 2.64 1.07 5.77
C ASN A 110 2.61 1.72 7.15
N ASN A 111 1.80 1.15 8.05
CA ASN A 111 1.76 1.52 9.45
C ASN A 111 2.30 0.37 10.30
N PHE A 112 3.45 0.58 10.90
CA PHE A 112 4.09 -0.39 11.80
C PHE A 112 3.74 -0.15 13.27
N PHE A 113 2.81 0.78 13.55
CA PHE A 113 2.31 1.11 14.91
C PHE A 113 3.41 1.46 15.92
N GLY A 114 4.53 2.01 15.45
CA GLY A 114 5.68 2.39 16.29
C GLY A 114 6.53 1.21 16.76
N LEU A 115 6.37 0.04 16.16
CA LEU A 115 7.20 -1.15 16.42
C LEU A 115 8.42 -1.12 15.49
N GLU A 116 9.55 -0.57 15.96
CA GLU A 116 10.78 -0.44 15.18
C GLU A 116 11.28 -1.80 14.66
N SER A 117 11.27 -2.83 15.51
CA SER A 117 11.68 -4.18 15.12
C SER A 117 10.82 -4.78 14.00
N VAL A 118 9.55 -4.38 13.91
CA VAL A 118 8.66 -4.79 12.82
C VAL A 118 9.06 -4.08 11.52
N GLU A 119 9.34 -2.78 11.59
CA GLU A 119 9.77 -2.00 10.41
C GLU A 119 11.10 -2.52 9.85
N GLU A 120 12.02 -2.92 10.73
CA GLU A 120 13.35 -3.42 10.35
C GLU A 120 13.34 -4.84 9.77
N HIS A 121 12.48 -5.73 10.31
CA HIS A 121 12.53 -7.17 10.02
C HIS A 121 11.35 -7.71 9.21
N THR A 122 10.42 -6.84 8.76
CA THR A 122 9.31 -7.27 7.91
C THR A 122 9.35 -6.63 6.53
N GLN A 123 8.66 -7.27 5.60
CA GLN A 123 8.41 -6.71 4.29
C GLN A 123 6.98 -6.16 4.25
N GLY A 124 6.83 -4.90 3.80
CA GLY A 124 5.51 -4.34 3.50
C GLY A 124 4.96 -4.84 2.16
N LEU A 125 3.73 -4.44 1.84
CA LEU A 125 3.13 -4.70 0.51
C LEU A 125 2.29 -3.50 0.07
N LYS A 126 2.93 -2.35 -0.13
CA LYS A 126 2.29 -1.10 -0.55
C LYS A 126 2.89 -0.51 -1.84
N SER A 127 4.10 -0.89 -2.18
CA SER A 127 4.82 -0.44 -3.37
C SER A 127 5.24 -1.61 -4.28
N LEU A 128 5.54 -1.31 -5.54
CA LEU A 128 6.05 -2.31 -6.49
C LEU A 128 7.39 -2.89 -6.02
N GLY A 129 8.27 -2.05 -5.45
CA GLY A 129 9.53 -2.49 -4.89
C GLY A 129 9.37 -3.49 -3.76
N GLU A 130 8.42 -3.26 -2.85
CA GLU A 130 8.10 -4.20 -1.76
C GLU A 130 7.54 -5.52 -2.30
N ALA A 131 6.63 -5.49 -3.28
CA ALA A 131 6.11 -6.71 -3.90
C ALA A 131 7.21 -7.55 -4.54
N LEU A 132 8.16 -6.91 -5.23
CA LEU A 132 9.33 -7.58 -5.80
C LEU A 132 10.28 -8.12 -4.72
N ALA A 133 10.47 -7.39 -3.62
CA ALA A 133 11.26 -7.85 -2.47
C ALA A 133 10.63 -9.09 -1.84
N VAL A 134 9.31 -9.09 -1.58
CA VAL A 134 8.56 -10.26 -1.08
C VAL A 134 8.75 -11.45 -2.02
N ARG A 135 8.54 -11.26 -3.33
CA ARG A 135 8.70 -12.32 -4.34
C ARG A 135 10.08 -12.94 -4.29
N ASN A 136 11.12 -12.10 -4.38
CA ASN A 136 12.50 -12.58 -4.45
C ASN A 136 12.91 -13.26 -3.14
N HIS A 137 12.44 -12.75 -2.00
CA HIS A 137 12.70 -13.35 -0.70
C HIS A 137 12.02 -14.71 -0.57
N LEU A 138 10.74 -14.84 -0.91
CA LEU A 138 10.02 -16.12 -0.90
C LEU A 138 10.75 -17.19 -1.73
N LEU A 139 11.06 -16.87 -2.99
CA LEU A 139 11.77 -17.80 -3.87
C LEU A 139 13.16 -18.18 -3.31
N SER A 140 13.91 -17.21 -2.79
CA SER A 140 15.21 -17.47 -2.14
C SER A 140 15.08 -18.38 -0.91
N CYS A 141 14.00 -18.24 -0.12
CA CYS A 141 13.76 -19.13 1.01
C CYS A 141 13.53 -20.59 0.56
N PHE A 142 12.77 -20.81 -0.52
CA PHE A 142 12.58 -22.17 -1.07
C PHE A 142 13.86 -22.76 -1.67
N GLU A 143 14.67 -21.97 -2.37
CA GLU A 143 15.99 -22.42 -2.84
C GLU A 143 16.91 -22.84 -1.68
N ARG A 144 16.97 -22.04 -0.64
CA ARG A 144 17.74 -22.36 0.57
C ARG A 144 17.19 -23.56 1.31
N ALA A 145 15.86 -23.70 1.40
CA ALA A 145 15.22 -24.85 2.04
C ALA A 145 15.54 -26.15 1.29
N SER A 146 15.66 -26.11 -0.05
CA SER A 146 15.99 -27.28 -0.85
C SER A 146 17.44 -27.75 -0.69
N SER A 147 18.34 -26.87 -0.24
CA SER A 147 19.78 -27.13 -0.12
C SER A 147 20.25 -27.30 1.34
N THR A 148 19.42 -27.03 2.35
CA THR A 148 19.82 -27.21 3.76
C THR A 148 19.50 -28.61 4.27
N GLU A 149 20.44 -29.18 5.04
CA GLU A 149 20.26 -30.47 5.73
C GLU A 149 19.63 -30.32 7.13
N ASP A 150 19.71 -29.11 7.71
CA ASP A 150 19.14 -28.81 9.02
C ASP A 150 17.61 -28.74 8.94
N PRO A 151 16.85 -29.65 9.59
CA PRO A 151 15.40 -29.69 9.50
C PRO A 151 14.76 -28.48 10.20
N VAL A 152 15.38 -27.90 11.21
CA VAL A 152 14.85 -26.71 11.92
C VAL A 152 14.98 -25.48 11.01
N ALA A 153 16.15 -25.30 10.42
CA ALA A 153 16.36 -24.20 9.45
C ALA A 153 15.46 -24.36 8.23
N ARG A 154 15.28 -25.59 7.72
CA ARG A 154 14.38 -25.90 6.60
C ARG A 154 12.94 -25.50 6.91
N ARG A 155 12.42 -25.93 8.06
CA ARG A 155 11.05 -25.60 8.47
C ARG A 155 10.85 -24.09 8.58
N ARG A 156 11.80 -23.37 9.20
CA ARG A 156 11.75 -21.91 9.29
C ARG A 156 11.74 -21.24 7.91
N LEU A 157 12.54 -21.73 6.95
CA LEU A 157 12.59 -21.22 5.57
C LEU A 157 11.27 -21.47 4.81
N GLN A 158 10.53 -22.52 5.17
CA GLN A 158 9.25 -22.89 4.59
C GLN A 158 8.04 -22.27 5.32
N THR A 159 8.28 -21.52 6.40
CA THR A 159 7.22 -20.85 7.16
C THR A 159 7.07 -19.39 6.71
N VAL A 160 5.83 -19.03 6.32
CA VAL A 160 5.43 -17.69 5.90
C VAL A 160 4.39 -17.14 6.87
N VAL A 161 4.71 -16.05 7.53
CA VAL A 161 3.79 -15.33 8.44
C VAL A 161 3.32 -14.05 7.77
N LEU A 162 2.00 -13.91 7.64
CA LEU A 162 1.33 -12.75 7.11
C LEU A 162 0.61 -12.04 8.26
N VAL A 163 1.02 -10.83 8.58
CA VAL A 163 0.44 -10.07 9.70
C VAL A 163 -0.64 -9.13 9.18
N GLY A 164 -1.88 -9.37 9.60
CA GLY A 164 -3.08 -8.62 9.23
C GLY A 164 -4.07 -9.42 8.37
N GLY A 165 -5.28 -9.59 8.88
CA GLY A 165 -6.40 -10.30 8.25
C GLY A 165 -7.31 -9.42 7.38
N GLY A 166 -6.83 -8.25 6.94
CA GLY A 166 -7.51 -7.40 5.96
C GLY A 166 -7.46 -7.96 4.54
N ALA A 167 -8.00 -7.22 3.56
CA ALA A 167 -8.08 -7.67 2.16
C ALA A 167 -6.71 -8.08 1.61
N THR A 168 -5.68 -7.26 1.78
CA THR A 168 -4.32 -7.54 1.28
C THR A 168 -3.74 -8.83 1.89
N GLY A 169 -3.89 -9.04 3.21
CA GLY A 169 -3.39 -10.26 3.87
C GLY A 169 -4.12 -11.50 3.41
N VAL A 170 -5.44 -11.43 3.26
CA VAL A 170 -6.28 -12.55 2.77
C VAL A 170 -5.93 -12.91 1.32
N GLU A 171 -5.78 -11.90 0.45
CA GLU A 171 -5.39 -12.09 -0.96
C GLU A 171 -3.99 -12.67 -1.08
N LEU A 172 -3.03 -12.12 -0.32
CA LEU A 172 -1.66 -12.62 -0.30
C LEU A 172 -1.59 -14.07 0.23
N ALA A 173 -2.30 -14.40 1.31
CA ALA A 173 -2.34 -15.76 1.86
C ALA A 173 -2.85 -16.78 0.83
N GLY A 174 -3.92 -16.44 0.13
CA GLY A 174 -4.46 -17.26 -0.95
C GLY A 174 -3.47 -17.44 -2.09
N ALA A 175 -2.79 -16.38 -2.50
CA ALA A 175 -1.83 -16.39 -3.59
C ALA A 175 -0.52 -17.13 -3.23
N VAL A 176 -0.01 -16.99 -2.00
CA VAL A 176 1.14 -17.78 -1.52
C VAL A 176 0.80 -19.27 -1.51
N SER A 177 -0.40 -19.66 -1.07
CA SER A 177 -0.84 -21.05 -1.14
C SER A 177 -0.88 -21.56 -2.59
N GLU A 178 -1.38 -20.76 -3.52
CA GLU A 178 -1.39 -21.11 -4.94
C GLU A 178 0.03 -21.23 -5.52
N LEU A 179 0.92 -20.30 -5.20
CA LEU A 179 2.33 -20.38 -5.60
C LEU A 179 2.95 -21.71 -5.14
N VAL A 180 2.78 -22.08 -3.88
CA VAL A 180 3.33 -23.32 -3.32
C VAL A 180 2.76 -24.55 -4.00
N HIS A 181 1.43 -24.66 -4.06
CA HIS A 181 0.77 -25.91 -4.49
C HIS A 181 0.67 -26.07 -6.00
N LEU A 182 0.64 -24.97 -6.78
CA LEU A 182 0.46 -25.05 -8.24
C LEU A 182 1.77 -24.86 -9.02
N VAL A 183 2.73 -24.08 -8.49
CA VAL A 183 3.98 -23.73 -9.16
C VAL A 183 5.16 -24.47 -8.54
N LEU A 184 5.51 -24.15 -7.30
CA LEU A 184 6.73 -24.66 -6.66
C LEU A 184 6.74 -26.20 -6.53
N ARG A 185 5.58 -26.82 -6.40
CA ARG A 185 5.46 -28.29 -6.39
C ARG A 185 6.04 -28.97 -7.64
N LYS A 186 6.08 -28.29 -8.76
CA LYS A 186 6.62 -28.83 -10.03
C LYS A 186 8.13 -28.63 -10.10
N ASP A 187 8.63 -27.56 -9.51
CA ASP A 187 10.03 -27.12 -9.61
C ASP A 187 10.89 -27.73 -8.49
N PHE A 188 10.37 -27.79 -7.27
CA PHE A 188 11.09 -28.29 -6.09
C PHE A 188 10.72 -29.74 -5.77
N ARG A 189 11.13 -30.70 -6.63
CA ARG A 189 10.77 -32.13 -6.54
C ARG A 189 11.32 -32.85 -5.30
N HIS A 190 12.40 -32.33 -4.70
CA HIS A 190 13.07 -32.93 -3.54
C HIS A 190 12.67 -32.24 -2.22
N LEU A 191 11.84 -31.20 -2.28
CA LEU A 191 11.35 -30.49 -1.11
C LEU A 191 9.94 -30.99 -0.76
N ASP A 192 9.73 -31.41 0.50
CA ASP A 192 8.38 -31.74 0.95
C ASP A 192 7.58 -30.48 1.21
N LEU A 193 6.80 -30.06 0.22
CA LEU A 193 5.96 -28.86 0.31
C LEU A 193 4.74 -29.02 1.23
N ARG A 194 4.50 -30.22 1.79
CA ARG A 194 3.50 -30.43 2.84
C ARG A 194 3.97 -29.84 4.19
N GLU A 195 5.27 -29.60 4.33
CA GLU A 195 5.88 -28.94 5.48
C GLU A 195 5.79 -27.41 5.42
N VAL A 196 5.33 -26.85 4.29
CA VAL A 196 5.15 -25.40 4.17
C VAL A 196 4.01 -24.94 5.06
N GLU A 197 4.31 -24.03 5.97
CA GLU A 197 3.31 -23.39 6.84
C GLU A 197 3.02 -21.96 6.36
N ILE A 198 1.76 -21.64 6.11
CA ILE A 198 1.30 -20.29 5.81
C ILE A 198 0.37 -19.86 6.94
N LEU A 199 0.75 -18.83 7.67
CA LEU A 199 0.02 -18.33 8.83
C LEU A 199 -0.47 -16.92 8.57
N VAL A 200 -1.74 -16.66 8.88
CA VAL A 200 -2.28 -15.29 9.00
C VAL A 200 -2.44 -14.97 10.46
N VAL A 201 -1.76 -13.94 10.93
CA VAL A 201 -1.84 -13.43 12.31
C VAL A 201 -2.73 -12.20 12.30
N GLU A 202 -3.88 -12.27 13.00
CA GLU A 202 -4.87 -11.20 13.09
C GLU A 202 -5.14 -10.85 14.55
N ALA A 203 -5.04 -9.56 14.86
CA ALA A 203 -5.29 -9.07 16.23
C ALA A 203 -6.78 -9.10 16.61
N GLY A 204 -7.67 -9.04 15.64
CA GLY A 204 -9.11 -9.18 15.82
C GLY A 204 -9.56 -10.63 15.89
N ASP A 205 -10.86 -10.83 15.92
CA ASP A 205 -11.52 -12.12 16.03
C ASP A 205 -11.97 -12.72 14.69
N THR A 206 -11.74 -12.00 13.58
CA THR A 206 -12.19 -12.41 12.24
C THR A 206 -11.31 -11.82 11.14
N LEU A 207 -11.34 -12.43 9.95
CA LEU A 207 -10.81 -11.82 8.73
C LEU A 207 -11.80 -10.80 8.16
N LEU A 208 -11.28 -9.82 7.40
CA LEU A 208 -12.09 -8.86 6.65
C LEU A 208 -13.12 -8.14 7.53
N GLY A 209 -12.71 -7.65 8.71
CA GLY A 209 -13.61 -7.08 9.74
C GLY A 209 -14.57 -5.98 9.23
N ALA A 210 -14.24 -5.29 8.14
CA ALA A 210 -15.10 -4.27 7.51
C ALA A 210 -16.17 -4.85 6.56
N PHE A 211 -16.17 -6.16 6.31
CA PHE A 211 -17.09 -6.82 5.38
C PHE A 211 -18.24 -7.53 6.12
N ALA A 212 -19.29 -7.86 5.37
CA ALA A 212 -20.44 -8.61 5.93
C ALA A 212 -19.99 -9.97 6.51
N PRO A 213 -20.59 -10.42 7.63
CA PRO A 213 -20.22 -11.67 8.31
C PRO A 213 -20.23 -12.93 7.42
N SER A 214 -21.09 -12.96 6.39
CA SER A 214 -21.13 -14.05 5.41
C SER A 214 -19.85 -14.13 4.56
N LEU A 215 -19.29 -12.97 4.18
CA LEU A 215 -18.03 -12.88 3.43
C LEU A 215 -16.83 -13.22 4.31
N GLN A 216 -16.84 -12.77 5.57
CA GLN A 216 -15.81 -13.12 6.56
C GLN A 216 -15.71 -14.64 6.72
N ARG A 217 -16.83 -15.30 7.00
CA ARG A 217 -16.89 -16.78 7.11
C ARG A 217 -16.48 -17.49 5.82
N SER A 218 -16.83 -16.93 4.66
CA SER A 218 -16.42 -17.50 3.37
C SER A 218 -14.91 -17.41 3.16
N ALA A 219 -14.28 -16.27 3.50
CA ALA A 219 -12.84 -16.08 3.41
C ALA A 219 -12.10 -17.05 4.34
N ILE A 220 -12.54 -17.17 5.61
CA ILE A 220 -11.97 -18.12 6.59
C ILE A 220 -11.97 -19.53 6.01
N ARG A 221 -13.14 -20.07 5.64
CA ARG A 221 -13.25 -21.44 5.10
C ARG A 221 -12.38 -21.65 3.86
N ARG A 222 -12.28 -20.65 2.98
CA ARG A 222 -11.48 -20.76 1.76
C ARG A 222 -9.99 -20.81 2.05
N LEU A 223 -9.50 -20.01 2.98
CA LEU A 223 -8.10 -20.02 3.37
C LEU A 223 -7.74 -21.31 4.11
N GLU A 224 -8.58 -21.77 5.04
CA GLU A 224 -8.39 -23.06 5.73
C GLU A 224 -8.35 -24.23 4.73
N HIS A 225 -9.26 -24.23 3.73
CA HIS A 225 -9.24 -25.25 2.66
C HIS A 225 -7.96 -25.22 1.79
N LYS A 226 -7.33 -24.05 1.70
CA LYS A 226 -6.04 -23.85 1.02
C LYS A 226 -4.83 -24.20 1.93
N GLY A 227 -5.05 -24.72 3.14
CA GLY A 227 -3.99 -25.06 4.08
C GLY A 227 -3.40 -23.87 4.82
N VAL A 228 -4.05 -22.69 4.79
CA VAL A 228 -3.62 -21.52 5.54
C VAL A 228 -4.11 -21.63 6.97
N ARG A 229 -3.20 -21.50 7.93
CA ARG A 229 -3.50 -21.47 9.36
C ARG A 229 -3.83 -20.04 9.80
N LEU A 230 -4.95 -19.87 10.52
CA LEU A 230 -5.43 -18.57 10.99
C LEU A 230 -5.24 -18.45 12.50
N LEU A 231 -4.62 -17.38 12.94
CA LEU A 231 -4.42 -17.06 14.36
C LEU A 231 -5.15 -15.76 14.67
N PHE A 232 -6.29 -15.87 15.33
CA PHE A 232 -7.11 -14.74 15.77
C PHE A 232 -6.77 -14.31 17.20
N GLY A 233 -7.05 -13.04 17.55
CA GLY A 233 -6.70 -12.46 18.84
C GLY A 233 -5.19 -12.36 19.08
N ALA A 234 -4.38 -12.59 18.04
CA ALA A 234 -2.96 -12.69 18.10
C ALA A 234 -2.30 -11.33 17.75
N GLN A 235 -1.81 -10.64 18.78
CA GLN A 235 -1.15 -9.35 18.61
C GLN A 235 0.36 -9.51 18.56
N VAL A 236 0.98 -8.98 17.50
CA VAL A 236 2.43 -8.95 17.34
C VAL A 236 3.03 -7.99 18.37
N ALA A 237 4.06 -8.46 19.10
CA ALA A 237 4.85 -7.66 20.00
C ALA A 237 6.17 -7.19 19.37
N GLY A 238 6.74 -7.98 18.46
CA GLY A 238 7.96 -7.67 17.74
C GLY A 238 8.29 -8.73 16.70
N VAL A 239 9.27 -8.43 15.86
CA VAL A 239 9.79 -9.33 14.83
C VAL A 239 11.31 -9.24 14.84
N ASP A 240 11.98 -10.38 14.64
CA ASP A 240 13.43 -10.45 14.46
C ASP A 240 13.79 -11.40 13.28
N GLU A 241 15.07 -11.67 13.10
CA GLU A 241 15.59 -12.56 12.04
C GLU A 241 15.11 -14.01 12.13
N HIS A 242 14.50 -14.40 13.26
CA HIS A 242 14.02 -15.76 13.51
C HIS A 242 12.49 -15.87 13.43
N GLY A 243 11.76 -14.76 13.44
CA GLY A 243 10.30 -14.78 13.31
C GLY A 243 9.57 -13.75 14.15
N VAL A 244 8.34 -14.08 14.55
CA VAL A 244 7.37 -13.17 15.19
C VAL A 244 7.18 -13.53 16.65
N SER A 245 7.29 -12.56 17.54
CA SER A 245 6.91 -12.65 18.95
C SER A 245 5.50 -12.07 19.14
N LEU A 246 4.63 -12.78 19.84
CA LEU A 246 3.27 -12.34 20.14
C LEU A 246 3.17 -11.79 21.57
N ARG A 247 2.16 -10.98 21.83
CA ARG A 247 1.97 -10.36 23.17
C ARG A 247 1.65 -11.34 24.29
N ASP A 248 1.14 -12.52 23.97
CA ASP A 248 0.88 -13.60 24.92
C ASP A 248 2.15 -14.36 25.33
N GLY A 249 3.30 -13.98 24.81
CA GLY A 249 4.61 -14.61 25.03
C GLY A 249 4.92 -15.75 24.07
N SER A 250 4.01 -16.16 23.21
CA SER A 250 4.27 -17.19 22.20
C SER A 250 5.13 -16.65 21.05
N ARG A 251 5.78 -17.58 20.31
CA ARG A 251 6.66 -17.26 19.21
C ARG A 251 6.35 -18.12 17.98
N LEU A 252 6.44 -17.51 16.81
CA LEU A 252 6.29 -18.14 15.50
C LEU A 252 7.63 -18.06 14.78
N GLU A 253 8.31 -19.20 14.64
CA GLU A 253 9.55 -19.30 13.88
C GLU A 253 9.25 -19.22 12.38
N ALA A 254 9.80 -18.21 11.71
CA ALA A 254 9.57 -17.97 10.28
C ALA A 254 10.72 -17.19 9.66
N ALA A 255 11.10 -17.53 8.43
CA ALA A 255 12.06 -16.75 7.66
C ALA A 255 11.39 -15.63 6.84
N THR A 256 10.08 -15.76 6.60
CA THR A 256 9.31 -14.77 5.84
C THR A 256 8.21 -14.18 6.72
N VAL A 257 8.27 -12.86 6.94
CA VAL A 257 7.22 -12.11 7.62
C VAL A 257 6.80 -10.94 6.76
N VAL A 258 5.52 -10.92 6.32
CA VAL A 258 4.96 -9.85 5.52
C VAL A 258 3.95 -9.06 6.34
N TRP A 259 4.14 -7.74 6.42
CA TRP A 259 3.29 -6.85 7.18
C TRP A 259 2.20 -6.24 6.29
N THR A 260 0.95 -6.60 6.56
CA THR A 260 -0.24 -6.08 5.89
C THR A 260 -1.27 -5.50 6.87
N ALA A 261 -0.89 -5.31 8.14
CA ALA A 261 -1.80 -5.00 9.26
C ALA A 261 -2.32 -3.56 9.29
N GLY A 262 -1.96 -2.72 8.35
CA GLY A 262 -2.52 -1.38 8.29
C GLY A 262 -1.71 -0.39 7.47
N VAL A 263 -2.37 0.73 7.19
CA VAL A 263 -1.78 1.85 6.47
C VAL A 263 -2.00 3.15 7.25
N ARG A 264 -1.15 4.12 7.02
CA ARG A 264 -1.29 5.50 7.52
C ARG A 264 -1.17 6.48 6.37
N GLY A 265 -1.72 7.68 6.56
CA GLY A 265 -1.55 8.77 5.59
C GLY A 265 -0.08 9.01 5.26
N SER A 266 0.18 9.39 4.01
CA SER A 266 1.54 9.76 3.58
C SER A 266 2.13 10.85 4.49
N PRO A 267 3.45 10.78 4.83
CA PRO A 267 4.13 11.82 5.62
C PRO A 267 4.02 13.23 5.04
N VAL A 268 3.72 13.35 3.75
CA VAL A 268 3.43 14.65 3.08
C VAL A 268 2.35 15.43 3.80
N GLY A 269 1.34 14.74 4.39
CA GLY A 269 0.32 15.39 5.19
C GLY A 269 0.88 16.24 6.35
N GLY A 270 1.93 15.76 7.01
CA GLY A 270 2.59 16.50 8.09
C GLY A 270 3.28 17.79 7.63
N TRP A 271 3.64 17.92 6.35
CA TRP A 271 4.26 19.14 5.81
C TRP A 271 3.25 20.28 5.58
N LEU A 272 1.96 19.97 5.63
CA LEU A 272 0.89 20.96 5.46
C LEU A 272 0.58 21.71 6.75
N GLY A 273 1.19 21.34 7.89
CA GLY A 273 0.98 22.01 9.18
C GLY A 273 -0.48 21.91 9.70
N ALA A 274 -1.29 21.05 9.08
CA ALA A 274 -2.69 20.87 9.44
C ALA A 274 -2.90 19.72 10.44
N PRO A 275 -4.01 19.70 11.19
CA PRO A 275 -4.37 18.58 12.04
C PRO A 275 -4.44 17.27 11.25
N VAL A 276 -3.95 16.21 11.88
CA VAL A 276 -4.06 14.84 11.34
C VAL A 276 -4.80 13.94 12.32
N ASP A 277 -5.52 12.98 11.78
CA ASP A 277 -6.17 11.96 12.60
C ASP A 277 -5.17 10.90 13.13
N ARG A 278 -5.67 9.94 13.91
CA ARG A 278 -4.83 8.85 14.49
C ARG A 278 -4.10 7.98 13.45
N GLN A 279 -4.56 8.01 12.20
CA GLN A 279 -3.92 7.31 11.08
C GLN A 279 -3.00 8.23 10.26
N GLY A 280 -2.70 9.44 10.75
CA GLY A 280 -1.84 10.41 10.06
C GLY A 280 -2.46 11.02 8.80
N ARG A 281 -3.80 10.93 8.65
CA ARG A 281 -4.52 11.54 7.52
C ARG A 281 -4.86 12.98 7.84
N VAL A 282 -4.69 13.86 6.86
CA VAL A 282 -4.99 15.31 6.99
C VAL A 282 -6.49 15.53 7.12
N GLU A 283 -6.93 16.21 8.16
CA GLU A 283 -8.31 16.60 8.34
C GLU A 283 -8.69 17.73 7.37
N VAL A 284 -9.72 17.50 6.56
CA VAL A 284 -10.20 18.46 5.57
C VAL A 284 -11.70 18.70 5.68
N GLY A 285 -12.14 19.86 5.17
CA GLY A 285 -13.55 20.20 5.08
C GLY A 285 -14.32 19.34 4.08
N PRO A 286 -15.67 19.49 4.02
CA PRO A 286 -16.53 18.75 3.09
C PRO A 286 -16.20 18.98 1.61
N THR A 287 -15.56 20.11 1.31
CA THR A 287 -15.07 20.50 -0.02
C THR A 287 -13.66 20.00 -0.30
N LEU A 288 -13.08 19.18 0.59
CA LEU A 288 -11.73 18.62 0.51
C LEU A 288 -10.62 19.68 0.64
N GLN A 289 -10.97 20.91 0.97
CA GLN A 289 -10.02 21.99 1.15
C GLN A 289 -9.34 21.90 2.51
N LEU A 290 -8.06 22.28 2.50
CA LEU A 290 -7.27 22.40 3.73
C LEU A 290 -7.78 23.62 4.54
N PRO A 291 -8.08 23.48 5.83
CA PRO A 291 -8.48 24.61 6.65
C PRO A 291 -7.46 25.75 6.61
N GLY A 292 -7.92 26.98 6.33
CA GLY A 292 -7.06 28.15 6.18
C GLY A 292 -6.41 28.34 4.81
N HIS A 293 -6.48 27.34 3.91
CA HIS A 293 -5.87 27.38 2.58
C HIS A 293 -6.87 26.90 1.51
N PRO A 294 -7.80 27.76 1.06
CA PRO A 294 -8.85 27.36 0.11
C PRO A 294 -8.33 26.94 -1.27
N GLU A 295 -7.09 27.30 -1.59
CA GLU A 295 -6.40 26.89 -2.82
C GLU A 295 -5.77 25.49 -2.73
N VAL A 296 -5.77 24.84 -1.54
CA VAL A 296 -5.15 23.53 -1.30
C VAL A 296 -6.22 22.49 -1.02
N PHE A 297 -6.24 21.43 -1.84
CA PHE A 297 -7.14 20.30 -1.71
C PHE A 297 -6.35 19.05 -1.32
N VAL A 298 -6.90 18.23 -0.43
CA VAL A 298 -6.29 16.95 -0.04
C VAL A 298 -7.29 15.84 -0.32
N ILE A 299 -6.87 14.83 -1.09
CA ILE A 299 -7.73 13.76 -1.59
C ILE A 299 -7.10 12.37 -1.45
N GLY A 300 -7.93 11.35 -1.44
CA GLY A 300 -7.51 9.94 -1.36
C GLY A 300 -7.06 9.53 0.03
N ASP A 301 -6.18 8.53 0.09
CA ASP A 301 -5.78 7.86 1.34
C ASP A 301 -5.08 8.79 2.35
N VAL A 302 -4.55 9.92 1.91
CA VAL A 302 -3.91 10.94 2.76
C VAL A 302 -4.92 11.88 3.42
N ALA A 303 -6.18 11.90 2.96
CA ALA A 303 -7.24 12.78 3.46
C ALA A 303 -8.13 12.07 4.50
N SER A 304 -8.49 12.78 5.57
CA SER A 304 -9.52 12.40 6.53
C SER A 304 -10.77 13.22 6.28
N VAL A 305 -11.76 12.61 5.67
CA VAL A 305 -13.05 13.23 5.31
C VAL A 305 -14.16 12.53 6.08
N ALA A 306 -15.00 13.26 6.79
CA ALA A 306 -16.15 12.70 7.48
C ALA A 306 -17.20 12.19 6.48
N GLY A 307 -17.60 10.94 6.60
CA GLY A 307 -18.72 10.37 5.90
C GLY A 307 -20.06 10.83 6.50
N ARG A 308 -21.16 10.37 5.92
CA ARG A 308 -22.52 10.71 6.38
C ARG A 308 -22.83 10.24 7.81
N ASP A 309 -22.14 9.19 8.26
CA ASP A 309 -22.24 8.62 9.61
C ASP A 309 -21.26 9.26 10.61
N GLY A 310 -20.56 10.33 10.21
CA GLY A 310 -19.54 11.01 11.00
C GLY A 310 -18.19 10.27 11.11
N ARG A 311 -18.11 9.06 10.55
CA ARG A 311 -16.83 8.31 10.50
C ARG A 311 -16.01 8.74 9.30
N PRO A 312 -14.67 8.70 9.40
CA PRO A 312 -13.84 8.97 8.24
C PRO A 312 -14.09 7.98 7.09
N LEU A 313 -14.13 8.49 5.86
CA LEU A 313 -14.23 7.64 4.68
C LEU A 313 -13.06 6.64 4.61
N PRO A 314 -13.28 5.41 4.07
CA PRO A 314 -12.24 4.41 3.99
C PRO A 314 -11.18 4.77 2.94
N GLN A 315 -9.95 4.31 3.16
CA GLN A 315 -8.82 4.47 2.24
C GLN A 315 -8.95 3.45 1.08
N LEU A 316 -9.79 3.79 0.10
CA LEU A 316 -10.11 2.95 -1.05
C LEU A 316 -9.96 3.72 -2.36
N ALA A 317 -9.47 3.06 -3.41
CA ALA A 317 -9.32 3.66 -4.73
C ALA A 317 -10.61 4.31 -5.27
N PRO A 318 -11.82 3.71 -5.16
CA PRO A 318 -13.07 4.37 -5.57
C PRO A 318 -13.34 5.66 -4.82
N VAL A 319 -13.00 5.74 -3.52
CA VAL A 319 -13.16 6.97 -2.72
C VAL A 319 -12.24 8.06 -3.25
N ALA A 320 -10.95 7.75 -3.43
CA ALA A 320 -9.97 8.69 -3.98
C ALA A 320 -10.39 9.22 -5.36
N MET A 321 -10.91 8.34 -6.23
CA MET A 321 -11.38 8.72 -7.57
C MET A 321 -12.65 9.58 -7.55
N GLN A 322 -13.54 9.39 -6.56
CA GLN A 322 -14.74 10.22 -6.39
C GLN A 322 -14.39 11.61 -5.84
N GLN A 323 -13.45 11.68 -4.92
CA GLN A 323 -12.95 12.94 -4.36
C GLN A 323 -12.22 13.82 -5.40
N ALA A 324 -11.73 13.23 -6.47
CA ALA A 324 -11.02 13.91 -7.54
C ALA A 324 -11.94 14.56 -8.61
N LYS A 325 -13.26 14.40 -8.49
CA LYS A 325 -14.28 14.98 -9.39
C LYS A 325 -14.85 16.29 -8.84
#